data_0d522ad750e9f22266cc20c4f4bd744c
#
_entry.id   0d522ad750e9f22266cc20c4f4bd744c
#
_cell.length_a   1.000
_cell.length_b   1.000
_cell.length_c   1.000
_cell.angle_alpha   90.00
_cell.angle_beta   90.00
_cell.angle_gamma   90.00
#
_symmetry.space_group_name_H-M   'P 1'
#
loop_
_entity.id
_entity.type
_entity.pdbx_description
1 polymer ?
#
loop_
_entity_poly.entity_id
_entity_poly.type
_entity_poly.pdbx_seq_one_letter_code
_entity_poly.pdbx_strand_id
1 'polypeptide(L)'
;MPAEYGYALGAAMLWALSSIAISGGLGALRGSGRPAGPPVITGVLTSLTVGALVLGVATGWQISPAVLDPNVIAGGLLTFPIGTGLYYFAAVAHQGRAELSSQYANVKPALSVALGAGLFGEAFGTLELAVTLIIGAGVAVIVASALRQHAGLRPAVLGLALAACWAGGEACIRAATDSHTSLQVAFGALLSSLLLALTALAVYALAGVLAPTRVRFRYADFAPGRAHCAFALHGLLSFGLAYTLFFTSIATIGLSRTVLVTVFWPSLALALGVGVAKARRASYPIGRPLALSLALFAAGSGTYVVAQLLT
;
A
#
# COMPACT_ATOMS: atom_id res chain seq x y z
N MET A 1 16.58 19.09 -8.87
CA MET A 1 15.52 18.49 -8.02
C MET A 1 16.08 18.39 -6.62
N PRO A 2 15.48 19.00 -5.62
CA PRO A 2 15.87 18.74 -4.25
C PRO A 2 15.85 17.22 -4.00
N ALA A 3 16.89 16.70 -3.36
CA ALA A 3 17.04 15.23 -3.11
C ALA A 3 15.83 14.63 -2.40
N GLU A 4 15.11 15.44 -1.66
CA GLU A 4 13.92 15.13 -0.86
C GLU A 4 12.75 14.57 -1.69
N TYR A 5 12.50 15.12 -2.89
CA TYR A 5 11.49 14.58 -3.82
C TYR A 5 11.93 13.24 -4.43
N GLY A 6 13.23 12.98 -4.51
CA GLY A 6 13.81 11.72 -4.96
C GLY A 6 13.36 10.53 -4.11
N TYR A 7 13.18 10.72 -2.80
CA TYR A 7 12.68 9.68 -1.91
C TYR A 7 11.24 9.27 -2.27
N ALA A 8 10.33 10.24 -2.49
CA ALA A 8 8.96 9.96 -2.89
C ALA A 8 8.88 9.26 -4.25
N LEU A 9 9.66 9.72 -5.24
CA LEU A 9 9.72 9.09 -6.56
C LEU A 9 10.25 7.67 -6.48
N GLY A 10 11.32 7.44 -5.72
CA GLY A 10 11.88 6.12 -5.48
C GLY A 10 10.87 5.16 -4.84
N ALA A 11 10.13 5.63 -3.84
CA ALA A 11 9.06 4.87 -3.21
C ALA A 11 7.97 4.47 -4.21
N ALA A 12 7.51 5.42 -5.04
CA ALA A 12 6.48 5.16 -6.05
C ALA A 12 6.93 4.13 -7.10
N MET A 13 8.18 4.20 -7.55
CA MET A 13 8.76 3.22 -8.48
C MET A 13 8.85 1.82 -7.85
N LEU A 14 9.30 1.72 -6.62
CA LEU A 14 9.39 0.45 -5.90
C LEU A 14 8.01 -0.16 -5.66
N TRP A 15 6.99 0.64 -5.32
CA TRP A 15 5.61 0.16 -5.21
C TRP A 15 5.05 -0.34 -6.53
N ALA A 16 5.32 0.36 -7.64
CA ALA A 16 4.89 -0.09 -8.95
C ALA A 16 5.51 -1.44 -9.32
N LEU A 17 6.81 -1.61 -9.10
CA LEU A 17 7.51 -2.89 -9.31
C LEU A 17 7.00 -4.00 -8.39
N SER A 18 6.78 -3.69 -7.12
CA SER A 18 6.27 -4.65 -6.13
C SER A 18 4.86 -5.12 -6.46
N SER A 19 4.01 -4.25 -7.04
CA SER A 19 2.66 -4.59 -7.47
C SER A 19 2.66 -5.64 -8.59
N ILE A 20 3.63 -5.57 -9.51
CA ILE A 20 3.80 -6.60 -10.54
C ILE A 20 4.25 -7.93 -9.94
N ALA A 21 5.20 -7.87 -9.00
CA ALA A 21 5.68 -9.07 -8.32
C ALA A 21 4.54 -9.80 -7.59
N ILE A 22 3.74 -9.04 -6.80
CA ILE A 22 2.65 -9.61 -6.00
C ILE A 22 1.48 -10.10 -6.85
N SER A 23 1.20 -9.49 -8.02
CA SER A 23 0.16 -9.94 -8.94
C SER A 23 0.38 -11.38 -9.40
N GLY A 24 1.63 -11.78 -9.62
CA GLY A 24 1.99 -13.16 -9.93
C GLY A 24 1.66 -14.12 -8.79
N GLY A 25 1.95 -13.74 -7.55
CA GLY A 25 1.64 -14.53 -6.35
C GLY A 25 0.16 -14.69 -6.09
N LEU A 26 -0.59 -13.56 -6.16
CA LEU A 26 -2.04 -13.56 -5.93
C LEU A 26 -2.81 -14.31 -7.03
N GLY A 27 -2.33 -14.24 -8.28
CA GLY A 27 -2.87 -15.03 -9.39
C GLY A 27 -2.69 -16.54 -9.18
N ALA A 28 -1.53 -16.96 -8.67
CA ALA A 28 -1.26 -18.36 -8.34
C ALA A 28 -2.16 -18.88 -7.20
N LEU A 29 -2.46 -18.04 -6.19
CA LEU A 29 -3.37 -18.39 -5.09
C LEU A 29 -4.80 -18.65 -5.59
N ARG A 30 -5.28 -17.81 -6.50
CA ARG A 30 -6.62 -17.97 -7.06
C ARG A 30 -6.80 -19.29 -7.81
N GLY A 31 -5.78 -19.72 -8.56
CA GLY A 31 -5.82 -21.00 -9.29
C GLY A 31 -5.82 -22.23 -8.39
N SER A 32 -5.56 -22.09 -7.09
CA SER A 32 -5.44 -23.21 -6.16
C SER A 32 -6.79 -23.77 -5.66
N GLY A 33 -7.92 -23.11 -5.91
CA GLY A 33 -9.25 -23.48 -5.38
C GLY A 33 -9.40 -23.33 -3.86
N ARG A 34 -8.39 -22.76 -3.16
CA ARG A 34 -8.42 -22.58 -1.71
C ARG A 34 -9.18 -21.31 -1.32
N PRO A 35 -9.76 -21.24 -0.10
CA PRO A 35 -10.28 -20.00 0.46
C PRO A 35 -9.19 -18.91 0.47
N ALA A 36 -9.53 -17.67 0.09
CA ALA A 36 -8.54 -16.60 -0.04
C ALA A 36 -7.94 -16.13 1.31
N GLY A 37 -8.66 -16.32 2.41
CA GLY A 37 -8.26 -15.80 3.73
C GLY A 37 -6.89 -16.27 4.21
N PRO A 38 -6.68 -17.58 4.44
CA PRO A 38 -5.39 -18.07 4.95
C PRO A 38 -4.19 -17.69 4.08
N PRO A 39 -4.24 -17.85 2.74
CA PRO A 39 -3.13 -17.44 1.87
C PRO A 39 -2.83 -15.93 1.91
N VAL A 40 -3.86 -15.09 2.04
CA VAL A 40 -3.66 -13.64 2.20
C VAL A 40 -2.96 -13.32 3.51
N ILE A 41 -3.39 -13.93 4.62
CA ILE A 41 -2.74 -13.76 5.94
C ILE A 41 -1.28 -14.19 5.87
N THR A 42 -1.00 -15.36 5.31
CA THR A 42 0.38 -15.85 5.15
C THR A 42 1.21 -14.94 4.26
N GLY A 43 0.59 -14.40 3.20
CA GLY A 43 1.24 -13.43 2.31
C GLY A 43 1.63 -12.15 3.03
N VAL A 44 0.73 -11.59 3.83
CA VAL A 44 1.01 -10.41 4.67
C VAL A 44 2.13 -10.71 5.66
N LEU A 45 2.06 -11.84 6.38
CA LEU A 45 3.10 -12.23 7.32
C LEU A 45 4.46 -12.41 6.65
N THR A 46 4.51 -13.04 5.47
CA THR A 46 5.75 -13.19 4.71
C THR A 46 6.33 -11.83 4.32
N SER A 47 5.48 -10.92 3.83
CA SER A 47 5.92 -9.57 3.46
C SER A 47 6.40 -8.77 4.67
N LEU A 48 5.70 -8.84 5.81
CA LEU A 48 6.12 -8.20 7.08
C LEU A 48 7.46 -8.76 7.57
N THR A 49 7.61 -10.08 7.57
CA THR A 49 8.85 -10.73 8.01
C THR A 49 10.04 -10.29 7.18
N VAL A 50 9.93 -10.33 5.85
CA VAL A 50 11.03 -9.93 4.97
C VAL A 50 11.33 -8.44 5.10
N GLY A 51 10.31 -7.57 5.17
CA GLY A 51 10.49 -6.14 5.41
C GLY A 51 11.20 -5.87 6.73
N ALA A 52 10.77 -6.52 7.82
CA ALA A 52 11.39 -6.39 9.14
C ALA A 52 12.83 -6.90 9.16
N LEU A 53 13.14 -8.01 8.46
CA LEU A 53 14.51 -8.51 8.32
C LEU A 53 15.40 -7.50 7.60
N VAL A 54 14.94 -6.93 6.49
CA VAL A 54 15.70 -5.91 5.72
C VAL A 54 16.01 -4.70 6.60
N LEU A 55 15.02 -4.17 7.30
CA LEU A 55 15.22 -3.00 8.16
C LEU A 55 15.99 -3.34 9.44
N GLY A 56 15.82 -4.55 9.97
CA GLY A 56 16.65 -5.04 11.08
C GLY A 56 18.13 -5.03 10.73
N VAL A 57 18.48 -5.52 9.55
CA VAL A 57 19.88 -5.46 9.05
C VAL A 57 20.31 -4.00 8.86
N ALA A 58 19.48 -3.15 8.25
CA ALA A 58 19.81 -1.74 8.00
C ALA A 58 19.99 -0.93 9.31
N THR A 59 19.27 -1.29 10.39
CA THR A 59 19.39 -0.66 11.71
C THR A 59 20.41 -1.33 12.62
N GLY A 60 21.10 -2.39 12.16
CA GLY A 60 21.95 -3.23 13.01
C GLY A 60 21.16 -3.90 14.15
N TRP A 61 19.87 -4.17 13.94
CA TRP A 61 18.94 -4.73 14.92
C TRP A 61 18.75 -3.88 16.19
N GLN A 62 19.04 -2.58 16.10
CA GLN A 62 18.82 -1.67 17.22
C GLN A 62 17.32 -1.38 17.35
N ILE A 63 16.71 -1.94 18.42
CA ILE A 63 15.33 -1.67 18.78
C ILE A 63 15.28 -0.30 19.48
N SER A 64 14.71 0.70 18.80
CA SER A 64 14.54 2.04 19.37
C SER A 64 13.22 2.14 20.16
N PRO A 65 13.07 3.16 21.04
CA PRO A 65 11.81 3.45 21.72
C PRO A 65 10.62 3.68 20.78
N ALA A 66 10.87 3.99 19.52
CA ALA A 66 9.83 4.13 18.49
C ALA A 66 8.90 2.90 18.39
N VAL A 67 9.38 1.72 18.71
CA VAL A 67 8.58 0.48 18.71
C VAL A 67 7.39 0.52 19.69
N LEU A 68 7.50 1.32 20.74
CA LEU A 68 6.47 1.50 21.77
C LEU A 68 5.65 2.78 21.57
N ASP A 69 6.00 3.62 20.60
CA ASP A 69 5.25 4.83 20.30
C ASP A 69 3.85 4.45 19.76
N PRO A 70 2.75 4.94 20.38
CA PRO A 70 1.39 4.65 19.93
C PRO A 70 1.12 5.03 18.48
N ASN A 71 1.74 6.12 17.98
CA ASN A 71 1.59 6.54 16.60
C ASN A 71 2.31 5.58 15.64
N VAL A 72 3.49 5.08 16.02
CA VAL A 72 4.22 4.06 15.25
C VAL A 72 3.44 2.76 15.20
N ILE A 73 2.87 2.31 16.34
CA ILE A 73 2.06 1.10 16.42
C ILE A 73 0.79 1.26 15.58
N ALA A 74 0.03 2.34 15.77
CA ALA A 74 -1.22 2.59 15.03
C ALA A 74 -0.95 2.75 13.53
N GLY A 75 0.05 3.54 13.17
CA GLY A 75 0.48 3.74 11.80
C GLY A 75 0.93 2.44 11.13
N GLY A 76 1.70 1.63 11.83
CA GLY A 76 2.11 0.31 11.39
C GLY A 76 0.94 -0.63 11.15
N LEU A 77 0.04 -0.76 12.12
CA LEU A 77 -1.16 -1.62 12.01
C LEU A 77 -2.06 -1.23 10.86
N LEU A 78 -2.38 0.05 10.73
CA LEU A 78 -3.24 0.55 9.67
C LEU A 78 -2.59 0.37 8.28
N THR A 79 -1.30 0.65 8.17
CA THR A 79 -0.60 0.59 6.88
C THR A 79 -0.33 -0.85 6.44
N PHE A 80 0.24 -1.68 7.32
CA PHE A 80 0.77 -2.99 6.93
C PHE A 80 -0.26 -4.12 7.06
N PRO A 81 -0.59 -4.67 8.24
CA PRO A 81 -1.45 -5.86 8.27
C PRO A 81 -2.88 -5.56 7.82
N ILE A 82 -3.47 -4.43 8.21
CA ILE A 82 -4.85 -4.11 7.86
C ILE A 82 -4.91 -3.60 6.43
N GLY A 83 -4.19 -2.53 6.10
CA GLY A 83 -4.22 -1.93 4.76
C GLY A 83 -3.74 -2.91 3.69
N THR A 84 -2.59 -3.56 3.87
CA THR A 84 -2.10 -4.54 2.89
C THR A 84 -2.97 -5.80 2.83
N GLY A 85 -3.56 -6.23 3.94
CA GLY A 85 -4.55 -7.31 3.95
C GLY A 85 -5.74 -6.97 3.07
N LEU A 86 -6.34 -5.79 3.23
CA LEU A 86 -7.43 -5.28 2.37
C LEU A 86 -7.00 -5.19 0.90
N TYR A 87 -5.78 -4.72 0.63
CA TYR A 87 -5.21 -4.66 -0.71
C TYR A 87 -5.11 -6.04 -1.37
N TYR A 88 -4.62 -7.04 -0.65
CA TYR A 88 -4.53 -8.41 -1.17
C TYR A 88 -5.91 -9.04 -1.37
N PHE A 89 -6.86 -8.82 -0.46
CA PHE A 89 -8.24 -9.28 -0.64
C PHE A 89 -8.90 -8.64 -1.86
N ALA A 90 -8.73 -7.33 -2.03
CA ALA A 90 -9.22 -6.62 -3.21
C ALA A 90 -8.57 -7.16 -4.49
N ALA A 91 -7.26 -7.41 -4.48
CA ALA A 91 -6.54 -7.97 -5.62
C ALA A 91 -7.01 -9.37 -5.99
N VAL A 92 -7.28 -10.24 -5.02
CA VAL A 92 -7.86 -11.57 -5.27
C VAL A 92 -9.25 -11.44 -5.92
N ALA A 93 -10.07 -10.48 -5.48
CA ALA A 93 -11.37 -10.19 -6.10
C ALA A 93 -11.21 -9.70 -7.56
N HIS A 94 -10.13 -8.99 -7.88
CA HIS A 94 -9.74 -8.55 -9.22
C HIS A 94 -8.88 -9.57 -9.98
N GLN A 95 -9.12 -10.83 -9.81
CA GLN A 95 -8.44 -11.90 -10.54
C GLN A 95 -6.92 -12.01 -10.25
N GLY A 96 -6.49 -11.59 -9.07
CA GLY A 96 -5.09 -11.56 -8.68
C GLY A 96 -4.33 -10.33 -9.20
N ARG A 97 -5.02 -9.37 -9.81
CA ARG A 97 -4.41 -8.15 -10.36
C ARG A 97 -4.30 -7.08 -9.28
N ALA A 98 -3.17 -7.05 -8.59
CA ALA A 98 -2.91 -6.07 -7.53
C ALA A 98 -2.91 -4.63 -8.06
N GLU A 99 -2.42 -4.42 -9.28
CA GLU A 99 -2.41 -3.15 -9.97
C GLU A 99 -3.81 -2.58 -10.26
N LEU A 100 -4.83 -3.43 -10.40
CA LEU A 100 -6.22 -2.97 -10.54
C LEU A 100 -6.83 -2.61 -9.19
N SER A 101 -6.52 -3.35 -8.13
CA SER A 101 -7.05 -3.05 -6.81
C SER A 101 -6.50 -1.74 -6.25
N SER A 102 -5.28 -1.35 -6.62
CA SER A 102 -4.69 -0.07 -6.22
C SER A 102 -5.45 1.15 -6.76
N GLN A 103 -6.23 0.99 -7.84
CA GLN A 103 -6.97 2.12 -8.41
C GLN A 103 -8.06 2.65 -7.46
N TYR A 104 -8.71 1.77 -6.71
CA TYR A 104 -9.71 2.20 -5.73
C TYR A 104 -9.06 2.87 -4.50
N ALA A 105 -7.78 2.57 -4.24
CA ALA A 105 -7.01 3.23 -3.19
C ALA A 105 -6.61 4.67 -3.54
N ASN A 106 -6.82 5.11 -4.78
CA ASN A 106 -6.47 6.47 -5.22
C ASN A 106 -7.35 7.58 -4.63
N VAL A 107 -8.32 7.25 -3.79
CA VAL A 107 -8.96 8.20 -2.85
C VAL A 107 -7.99 8.61 -1.73
N LYS A 108 -7.01 7.74 -1.40
CA LYS A 108 -6.01 7.96 -0.35
C LYS A 108 -5.31 9.33 -0.44
N PRO A 109 -4.80 9.78 -1.60
CA PRO A 109 -4.14 11.07 -1.69
C PRO A 109 -4.99 12.24 -1.20
N ALA A 110 -6.25 12.28 -1.56
CA ALA A 110 -7.15 13.34 -1.11
C ALA A 110 -7.34 13.31 0.42
N LEU A 111 -7.46 12.10 1.01
CA LEU A 111 -7.54 11.93 2.45
C LEU A 111 -6.23 12.33 3.15
N SER A 112 -5.08 11.89 2.66
CA SER A 112 -3.77 12.21 3.24
C SER A 112 -3.47 13.71 3.16
N VAL A 113 -3.85 14.35 2.07
CA VAL A 113 -3.74 15.81 1.92
C VAL A 113 -4.63 16.53 2.93
N ALA A 114 -5.88 16.11 3.08
CA ALA A 114 -6.80 16.69 4.06
C ALA A 114 -6.27 16.51 5.50
N LEU A 115 -5.68 15.35 5.81
CA LEU A 115 -5.05 15.09 7.11
C LEU A 115 -3.77 15.93 7.30
N GLY A 116 -2.93 16.06 6.26
CA GLY A 116 -1.73 16.90 6.29
C GLY A 116 -2.06 18.35 6.59
N ALA A 117 -3.03 18.92 5.89
CA ALA A 117 -3.48 20.30 6.11
C ALA A 117 -4.19 20.45 7.46
N GLY A 118 -5.12 19.55 7.81
CA GLY A 118 -5.98 19.68 8.98
C GLY A 118 -5.31 19.35 10.31
N LEU A 119 -4.43 18.35 10.36
CA LEU A 119 -3.77 17.91 11.59
C LEU A 119 -2.37 18.51 11.78
N PHE A 120 -1.64 18.76 10.70
CA PHE A 120 -0.25 19.19 10.75
C PHE A 120 -0.05 20.63 10.26
N GLY A 121 -1.12 21.33 9.85
CA GLY A 121 -1.02 22.71 9.36
C GLY A 121 -0.14 22.86 8.12
N GLU A 122 -0.01 21.79 7.30
CA GLU A 122 0.79 21.83 6.09
C GLU A 122 0.20 22.84 5.10
N ALA A 123 1.04 23.79 4.66
CA ALA A 123 0.61 24.84 3.76
C ALA A 123 0.17 24.29 2.40
N PHE A 124 -0.99 24.74 1.94
CA PHE A 124 -1.59 24.36 0.67
C PHE A 124 -1.51 25.55 -0.28
N GLY A 125 -0.62 25.46 -1.25
CA GLY A 125 -0.53 26.45 -2.32
C GLY A 125 -1.53 26.20 -3.45
N THR A 126 -1.60 27.13 -4.39
CA THR A 126 -2.47 27.02 -5.57
C THR A 126 -2.15 25.79 -6.41
N LEU A 127 -0.87 25.42 -6.48
CA LEU A 127 -0.40 24.24 -7.23
C LEU A 127 -0.90 22.94 -6.58
N GLU A 128 -0.72 22.79 -5.27
CA GLU A 128 -1.19 21.62 -4.52
C GLU A 128 -2.70 21.46 -4.63
N LEU A 129 -3.45 22.57 -4.55
CA LEU A 129 -4.89 22.55 -4.74
C LEU A 129 -5.29 22.12 -6.15
N ALA A 130 -4.69 22.69 -7.18
CA ALA A 130 -4.98 22.33 -8.56
C ALA A 130 -4.70 20.86 -8.86
N VAL A 131 -3.56 20.34 -8.38
CA VAL A 131 -3.18 18.94 -8.53
C VAL A 131 -4.14 18.02 -7.77
N THR A 132 -4.54 18.39 -6.55
CA THR A 132 -5.52 17.64 -5.75
C THR A 132 -6.87 17.57 -6.46
N LEU A 133 -7.33 18.65 -7.10
CA LEU A 133 -8.57 18.66 -7.88
C LEU A 133 -8.49 17.75 -9.12
N ILE A 134 -7.36 17.74 -9.82
CA ILE A 134 -7.14 16.82 -10.96
C ILE A 134 -7.18 15.35 -10.49
N ILE A 135 -6.52 15.03 -9.39
CA ILE A 135 -6.55 13.70 -8.79
C ILE A 135 -7.97 13.34 -8.35
N GLY A 136 -8.67 14.27 -7.70
CA GLY A 136 -10.07 14.12 -7.29
C GLY A 136 -11.00 13.83 -8.46
N ALA A 137 -10.80 14.48 -9.61
CA ALA A 137 -11.55 14.18 -10.83
C ALA A 137 -11.27 12.74 -11.32
N GLY A 138 -10.02 12.28 -11.26
CA GLY A 138 -9.66 10.90 -11.57
C GLY A 138 -10.36 9.88 -10.65
N VAL A 139 -10.43 10.16 -9.35
CA VAL A 139 -11.17 9.35 -8.37
C VAL A 139 -12.67 9.33 -8.71
N ALA A 140 -13.27 10.49 -9.00
CA ALA A 140 -14.67 10.59 -9.34
C ALA A 140 -15.03 9.75 -10.59
N VAL A 141 -14.16 9.70 -11.59
CA VAL A 141 -14.33 8.84 -12.78
C VAL A 141 -14.39 7.35 -12.40
N ILE A 142 -13.50 6.88 -11.51
CA ILE A 142 -13.49 5.48 -11.07
C ILE A 142 -14.75 5.15 -10.27
N VAL A 143 -15.09 5.99 -9.30
CA VAL A 143 -16.27 5.78 -8.45
C VAL A 143 -17.56 5.79 -9.28
N ALA A 144 -17.72 6.78 -10.17
CA ALA A 144 -18.88 6.85 -11.06
C ALA A 144 -18.98 5.63 -12.00
N SER A 145 -17.85 5.14 -12.50
CA SER A 145 -17.80 3.93 -13.32
C SER A 145 -18.20 2.68 -12.53
N ALA A 146 -17.70 2.53 -11.31
CA ALA A 146 -18.04 1.40 -10.44
C ALA A 146 -19.55 1.36 -10.10
N LEU A 147 -20.13 2.54 -9.80
CA LEU A 147 -21.56 2.67 -9.52
C LEU A 147 -22.43 2.32 -10.74
N ARG A 148 -22.02 2.74 -11.95
CA ARG A 148 -22.77 2.45 -13.19
C ARG A 148 -22.74 0.99 -13.61
N GLN A 149 -21.63 0.29 -13.33
CA GLN A 149 -21.45 -1.10 -13.78
C GLN A 149 -22.16 -2.13 -12.90
N HIS A 150 -22.88 -1.72 -11.85
CA HIS A 150 -23.54 -2.62 -10.90
C HIS A 150 -22.61 -3.71 -10.37
N ALA A 151 -21.29 -3.46 -10.40
CA ALA A 151 -20.23 -4.40 -10.01
C ALA A 151 -20.23 -4.71 -8.49
N GLY A 152 -21.30 -4.32 -7.80
CA GLY A 152 -21.48 -4.44 -6.37
C GLY A 152 -20.70 -3.34 -5.61
N LEU A 153 -21.24 -2.90 -4.49
CA LEU A 153 -20.58 -1.91 -3.61
C LEU A 153 -19.29 -2.45 -2.97
N ARG A 154 -19.10 -3.77 -2.95
CA ARG A 154 -18.00 -4.43 -2.24
C ARG A 154 -16.60 -3.97 -2.67
N PRO A 155 -16.23 -3.89 -3.98
CA PRO A 155 -14.91 -3.40 -4.38
C PRO A 155 -14.67 -1.93 -3.99
N ALA A 156 -15.72 -1.10 -4.13
CA ALA A 156 -15.62 0.31 -3.75
C ALA A 156 -15.45 0.49 -2.24
N VAL A 157 -16.21 -0.25 -1.43
CA VAL A 157 -16.09 -0.23 0.05
C VAL A 157 -14.71 -0.72 0.49
N LEU A 158 -14.19 -1.81 -0.09
CA LEU A 158 -12.84 -2.30 0.21
C LEU A 158 -11.77 -1.27 -0.18
N GLY A 159 -11.93 -0.60 -1.32
CA GLY A 159 -10.99 0.43 -1.76
C GLY A 159 -11.02 1.68 -0.88
N LEU A 160 -12.20 2.12 -0.44
CA LEU A 160 -12.35 3.23 0.50
C LEU A 160 -11.77 2.88 1.88
N ALA A 161 -12.05 1.67 2.39
CA ALA A 161 -11.50 1.19 3.65
C ALA A 161 -9.95 1.12 3.57
N LEU A 162 -9.41 0.59 2.48
CA LEU A 162 -7.98 0.57 2.20
C LEU A 162 -7.38 1.99 2.19
N ALA A 163 -8.02 2.91 1.47
CA ALA A 163 -7.57 4.31 1.38
C ALA A 163 -7.57 4.99 2.76
N ALA A 164 -8.61 4.77 3.57
CA ALA A 164 -8.71 5.30 4.92
C ALA A 164 -7.64 4.70 5.85
N CYS A 165 -7.41 3.38 5.79
CA CYS A 165 -6.35 2.73 6.57
C CYS A 165 -4.97 3.29 6.22
N TRP A 166 -4.64 3.39 4.94
CA TRP A 166 -3.35 3.93 4.52
C TRP A 166 -3.19 5.41 4.86
N ALA A 167 -4.20 6.26 4.59
CA ALA A 167 -4.14 7.68 4.92
C ALA A 167 -4.03 7.92 6.43
N GLY A 168 -4.83 7.22 7.24
CA GLY A 168 -4.75 7.29 8.70
C GLY A 168 -3.42 6.77 9.24
N GLY A 169 -2.92 5.67 8.68
CA GLY A 169 -1.60 5.12 9.01
C GLY A 169 -0.48 6.11 8.72
N GLU A 170 -0.51 6.74 7.55
CA GLU A 170 0.47 7.77 7.15
C GLU A 170 0.42 9.02 8.04
N ALA A 171 -0.76 9.43 8.48
CA ALA A 171 -0.90 10.54 9.42
C ALA A 171 -0.29 10.19 10.79
N CYS A 172 -0.52 8.98 11.30
CA CYS A 172 0.14 8.51 12.52
C CYS A 172 1.67 8.47 12.35
N ILE A 173 2.18 7.96 11.23
CA ILE A 173 3.61 7.95 10.90
C ILE A 173 4.16 9.38 10.85
N ARG A 174 3.43 10.32 10.21
CA ARG A 174 3.84 11.75 10.17
C ARG A 174 4.02 12.31 11.59
N ALA A 175 3.07 12.03 12.49
CA ALA A 175 3.19 12.45 13.89
C ALA A 175 4.42 11.84 14.59
N ALA A 176 4.74 10.58 14.31
CA ALA A 176 5.90 9.91 14.91
C ALA A 176 7.25 10.44 14.38
N THR A 177 7.30 10.95 13.14
CA THR A 177 8.54 11.50 12.55
C THR A 177 9.01 12.79 13.20
N ASP A 178 8.20 13.44 14.03
CA ASP A 178 8.61 14.60 14.82
C ASP A 178 9.51 14.21 16.02
N SER A 179 9.44 12.95 16.47
CA SER A 179 10.19 12.46 17.65
C SER A 179 11.23 11.39 17.34
N HIS A 180 11.11 10.74 16.17
CA HIS A 180 11.94 9.60 15.78
C HIS A 180 12.45 9.75 14.35
N THR A 181 13.61 9.15 14.05
CA THR A 181 14.09 9.10 12.65
C THR A 181 13.21 8.23 11.78
N SER A 182 13.11 8.53 10.49
CA SER A 182 12.29 7.76 9.53
C SER A 182 12.62 6.26 9.52
N LEU A 183 13.88 5.90 9.70
CA LEU A 183 14.32 4.50 9.74
C LEU A 183 13.86 3.81 11.03
N GLN A 184 13.91 4.50 12.17
CA GLN A 184 13.37 3.99 13.45
C GLN A 184 11.86 3.81 13.38
N VAL A 185 11.15 4.77 12.79
CA VAL A 185 9.69 4.69 12.57
C VAL A 185 9.36 3.52 11.65
N ALA A 186 10.05 3.36 10.52
CA ALA A 186 9.81 2.29 9.58
C ALA A 186 10.05 0.92 10.20
N PHE A 187 11.17 0.72 10.90
CA PHE A 187 11.49 -0.53 11.56
C PHE A 187 10.53 -0.82 12.72
N GLY A 188 10.25 0.18 13.57
CA GLY A 188 9.29 0.07 14.67
C GLY A 188 7.89 -0.29 14.21
N ALA A 189 7.39 0.36 13.15
CA ALA A 189 6.08 0.08 12.56
C ALA A 189 5.97 -1.34 11.99
N LEU A 190 7.01 -1.82 11.29
CA LEU A 190 7.05 -3.19 10.78
C LEU A 190 7.16 -4.22 11.89
N LEU A 191 8.03 -4.00 12.87
CA LEU A 191 8.24 -4.93 13.97
C LEU A 191 6.98 -5.06 14.85
N SER A 192 6.37 -3.95 15.25
CA SER A 192 5.12 -3.96 16.02
C SER A 192 3.98 -4.62 15.24
N SER A 193 3.85 -4.33 13.95
CA SER A 193 2.86 -4.95 13.07
C SER A 193 3.06 -6.46 12.92
N LEU A 194 4.31 -6.91 12.77
CA LEU A 194 4.64 -8.33 12.70
C LEU A 194 4.30 -9.05 14.00
N LEU A 195 4.68 -8.49 15.15
CA LEU A 195 4.39 -9.06 16.47
C LEU A 195 2.89 -9.17 16.72
N LEU A 196 2.12 -8.11 16.40
CA LEU A 196 0.67 -8.11 16.54
C LEU A 196 -0.01 -9.08 15.58
N ALA A 197 0.45 -9.16 14.32
CA ALA A 197 -0.09 -10.12 13.35
C ALA A 197 0.21 -11.58 13.75
N LEU A 198 1.39 -11.86 14.27
CA LEU A 198 1.75 -13.18 14.82
C LEU A 198 0.91 -13.52 16.06
N THR A 199 0.70 -12.55 16.97
CA THR A 199 -0.16 -12.72 18.14
C THR A 199 -1.60 -13.02 17.71
N ALA A 200 -2.15 -12.28 16.75
CA ALA A 200 -3.49 -12.53 16.22
C ALA A 200 -3.61 -13.92 15.59
N LEU A 201 -2.60 -14.36 14.82
CA LEU A 201 -2.57 -15.71 14.27
C LEU A 201 -2.48 -16.79 15.35
N ALA A 202 -1.67 -16.58 16.39
CA ALA A 202 -1.55 -17.51 17.50
C ALA A 202 -2.88 -17.64 18.28
N VAL A 203 -3.57 -16.51 18.53
CA VAL A 203 -4.89 -16.50 19.16
C VAL A 203 -5.92 -17.22 18.28
N TYR A 204 -5.89 -17.00 16.96
CA TYR A 204 -6.79 -17.71 16.04
C TYR A 204 -6.50 -19.23 16.00
N ALA A 205 -5.24 -19.64 16.00
CA ALA A 205 -4.85 -21.04 16.05
C ALA A 205 -5.29 -21.69 17.40
N LEU A 206 -5.08 -21.01 18.52
CA LEU A 206 -5.52 -21.46 19.84
C LEU A 206 -7.04 -21.61 19.91
N ALA A 207 -7.78 -20.64 19.40
CA ALA A 207 -9.24 -20.72 19.29
C ALA A 207 -9.69 -21.91 18.45
N GLY A 208 -8.96 -22.26 17.37
CA GLY A 208 -9.22 -23.45 16.55
C GLY A 208 -8.99 -24.77 17.31
N VAL A 209 -8.05 -24.79 18.26
CA VAL A 209 -7.82 -25.95 19.13
C VAL A 209 -8.89 -26.06 20.22
N LEU A 210 -9.21 -24.94 20.90
CA LEU A 210 -10.14 -24.92 22.03
C LEU A 210 -11.61 -25.01 21.63
N ALA A 211 -11.97 -24.51 20.45
CA ALA A 211 -13.34 -24.50 19.96
C ALA A 211 -13.44 -24.96 18.48
N PRO A 212 -13.04 -26.21 18.15
CA PRO A 212 -12.92 -26.70 16.76
C PRO A 212 -14.25 -26.71 16.00
N THR A 213 -15.38 -26.71 16.70
CA THR A 213 -16.73 -26.63 16.08
C THR A 213 -17.09 -25.21 15.62
N ARG A 214 -16.45 -24.18 16.17
CA ARG A 214 -16.69 -22.77 15.86
C ARG A 214 -15.59 -22.15 15.00
N VAL A 215 -14.33 -22.59 15.18
CA VAL A 215 -13.16 -22.06 14.48
C VAL A 215 -12.44 -23.19 13.77
N ARG A 216 -12.46 -23.18 12.43
CA ARG A 216 -11.78 -24.19 11.61
C ARG A 216 -10.38 -23.69 11.26
N PHE A 217 -9.37 -24.12 12.03
CA PHE A 217 -7.96 -23.88 11.74
C PHE A 217 -7.34 -25.12 11.08
N ARG A 218 -6.76 -24.95 9.89
CA ARG A 218 -6.02 -26.01 9.19
C ARG A 218 -4.62 -25.48 8.86
N TYR A 219 -3.61 -26.04 9.48
CA TYR A 219 -2.21 -25.65 9.20
C TYR A 219 -1.85 -25.75 7.72
N ALA A 220 -2.37 -26.74 7.01
CA ALA A 220 -2.16 -26.92 5.58
C ALA A 220 -2.62 -25.72 4.73
N ASP A 221 -3.61 -24.95 5.19
CA ASP A 221 -4.13 -23.79 4.46
C ASP A 221 -3.13 -22.61 4.52
N PHE A 222 -2.22 -22.61 5.52
CA PHE A 222 -1.17 -21.62 5.73
C PHE A 222 0.20 -22.08 5.20
N ALA A 223 0.28 -23.27 4.63
CA ALA A 223 1.56 -23.83 4.16
C ALA A 223 2.18 -22.97 3.05
N PRO A 224 3.50 -22.71 3.14
CA PRO A 224 4.21 -21.97 2.11
C PRO A 224 4.11 -22.66 0.74
N GLY A 225 4.02 -21.85 -0.30
CA GLY A 225 4.00 -22.28 -1.70
C GLY A 225 4.75 -21.29 -2.59
N ARG A 226 4.74 -21.51 -3.90
CA ARG A 226 5.42 -20.63 -4.87
C ARG A 226 5.00 -19.15 -4.77
N ALA A 227 3.78 -18.88 -4.34
CA ALA A 227 3.30 -17.52 -4.09
C ALA A 227 4.14 -16.77 -3.04
N HIS A 228 4.77 -17.48 -2.09
CA HIS A 228 5.55 -16.85 -1.02
C HIS A 228 6.80 -16.15 -1.53
N CYS A 229 7.38 -16.58 -2.64
CA CYS A 229 8.49 -15.85 -3.29
C CYS A 229 8.03 -14.45 -3.75
N ALA A 230 6.81 -14.34 -4.28
CA ALA A 230 6.24 -13.06 -4.69
C ALA A 230 5.92 -12.15 -3.48
N PHE A 231 5.42 -12.73 -2.38
CA PHE A 231 5.18 -12.02 -1.13
C PHE A 231 6.50 -11.58 -0.46
N ALA A 232 7.54 -12.42 -0.50
CA ALA A 232 8.87 -12.06 -0.02
C ALA A 232 9.47 -10.89 -0.83
N LEU A 233 9.37 -10.94 -2.16
CA LEU A 233 9.82 -9.85 -3.03
C LEU A 233 9.01 -8.57 -2.79
N HIS A 234 7.70 -8.68 -2.56
CA HIS A 234 6.88 -7.53 -2.16
C HIS A 234 7.34 -6.97 -0.81
N GLY A 235 7.62 -7.83 0.18
CA GLY A 235 8.16 -7.42 1.49
C GLY A 235 9.47 -6.66 1.37
N LEU A 236 10.39 -7.14 0.54
CA LEU A 236 11.66 -6.47 0.24
C LEU A 236 11.43 -5.10 -0.41
N LEU A 237 10.72 -5.06 -1.54
CA LEU A 237 10.58 -3.85 -2.35
C LEU A 237 9.65 -2.81 -1.71
N SER A 238 8.49 -3.26 -1.22
CA SER A 238 7.48 -2.36 -0.66
C SER A 238 7.79 -2.03 0.79
N PHE A 239 7.85 -3.03 1.68
CA PHE A 239 7.94 -2.80 3.12
C PHE A 239 9.35 -2.40 3.56
N GLY A 240 10.38 -3.09 3.05
CA GLY A 240 11.76 -2.80 3.41
C GLY A 240 12.26 -1.49 2.78
N LEU A 241 12.08 -1.31 1.48
CA LEU A 241 12.70 -0.20 0.76
C LEU A 241 11.75 0.97 0.52
N ALA A 242 10.57 0.74 -0.11
CA ALA A 242 9.69 1.83 -0.51
C ALA A 242 9.14 2.61 0.67
N TYR A 243 8.66 1.93 1.73
CA TYR A 243 8.14 2.63 2.91
C TYR A 243 9.22 3.38 3.68
N THR A 244 10.47 2.90 3.68
CA THR A 244 11.58 3.67 4.26
C THR A 244 11.79 4.98 3.52
N LEU A 245 11.84 4.94 2.19
CA LEU A 245 11.95 6.15 1.36
C LEU A 245 10.72 7.06 1.54
N PHE A 246 9.53 6.49 1.58
CA PHE A 246 8.29 7.24 1.75
C PHE A 246 8.22 7.95 3.10
N PHE A 247 8.59 7.27 4.21
CA PHE A 247 8.61 7.89 5.53
C PHE A 247 9.73 8.95 5.64
N THR A 248 10.86 8.74 4.97
CA THR A 248 11.88 9.77 4.84
C THR A 248 11.35 10.99 4.10
N SER A 249 10.59 10.80 3.02
CA SER A 249 9.94 11.89 2.29
C SER A 249 8.90 12.62 3.17
N ILE A 250 8.07 11.88 3.92
CA ILE A 250 7.10 12.48 4.86
C ILE A 250 7.83 13.37 5.89
N ALA A 251 8.94 12.91 6.44
CA ALA A 251 9.71 13.65 7.42
C ALA A 251 10.38 14.91 6.84
N THR A 252 10.71 14.91 5.54
CA THR A 252 11.45 16.00 4.90
C THR A 252 10.58 17.04 4.21
N ILE A 253 9.55 16.62 3.47
CA ILE A 253 8.70 17.54 2.70
C ILE A 253 7.22 17.54 3.15
N GLY A 254 6.89 16.80 4.20
CA GLY A 254 5.53 16.68 4.74
C GLY A 254 4.69 15.61 4.04
N LEU A 255 3.55 15.30 4.67
CA LEU A 255 2.63 14.25 4.23
C LEU A 255 1.97 14.59 2.89
N SER A 256 1.39 15.80 2.79
CA SER A 256 0.64 16.23 1.60
C SER A 256 1.49 16.20 0.34
N ARG A 257 2.69 16.78 0.38
CA ARG A 257 3.61 16.84 -0.76
C ARG A 257 4.10 15.46 -1.17
N THR A 258 4.48 14.65 -0.20
CA THR A 258 4.92 13.26 -0.43
C THR A 258 3.85 12.48 -1.18
N VAL A 259 2.59 12.60 -0.76
CA VAL A 259 1.48 11.85 -1.37
C VAL A 259 1.16 12.35 -2.78
N LEU A 260 1.23 13.67 -3.03
CA LEU A 260 1.03 14.24 -4.37
C LEU A 260 2.10 13.77 -5.36
N VAL A 261 3.35 13.59 -4.89
CA VAL A 261 4.41 13.01 -5.72
C VAL A 261 4.18 11.54 -5.98
N THR A 262 3.73 10.77 -5.00
CA THR A 262 3.62 9.31 -5.13
C THR A 262 2.35 8.84 -5.83
N VAL A 263 1.36 9.67 -6.04
CA VAL A 263 0.02 9.27 -6.57
C VAL A 263 0.06 8.58 -7.94
N PHE A 264 1.13 8.75 -8.72
CA PHE A 264 1.24 8.12 -10.04
C PHE A 264 1.65 6.64 -9.99
N TRP A 265 2.07 6.10 -8.84
CA TRP A 265 2.56 4.72 -8.75
C TRP A 265 1.56 3.67 -9.27
N PRO A 266 0.22 3.79 -9.08
CA PRO A 266 -0.71 2.82 -9.65
C PRO A 266 -0.78 2.91 -11.19
N SER A 267 -0.61 4.11 -11.74
CA SER A 267 -0.54 4.30 -13.21
C SER A 267 0.71 3.63 -13.78
N LEU A 268 1.84 3.80 -13.11
CA LEU A 268 3.09 3.13 -13.48
C LEU A 268 2.98 1.60 -13.33
N ALA A 269 2.39 1.12 -12.23
CA ALA A 269 2.15 -0.31 -12.02
C ALA A 269 1.30 -0.92 -13.12
N LEU A 270 0.24 -0.23 -13.54
CA LEU A 270 -0.61 -0.68 -14.64
C LEU A 270 0.15 -0.66 -15.98
N ALA A 271 0.90 0.40 -16.28
CA ALA A 271 1.71 0.47 -17.50
C ALA A 271 2.70 -0.69 -17.58
N LEU A 272 3.38 -0.99 -16.48
CA LEU A 272 4.28 -2.15 -16.37
C LEU A 272 3.50 -3.46 -16.55
N GLY A 273 2.32 -3.62 -15.91
CA GLY A 273 1.46 -4.79 -16.04
C GLY A 273 1.04 -5.04 -17.49
N VAL A 274 0.64 -3.99 -18.20
CA VAL A 274 0.34 -4.04 -19.64
C VAL A 274 1.57 -4.47 -20.45
N GLY A 275 2.73 -3.90 -20.16
CA GLY A 275 4.00 -4.25 -20.80
C GLY A 275 4.34 -5.75 -20.63
N VAL A 276 4.21 -6.26 -19.41
CA VAL A 276 4.44 -7.68 -19.10
C VAL A 276 3.42 -8.58 -19.82
N ALA A 277 2.14 -8.20 -19.83
CA ALA A 277 1.11 -8.95 -20.53
C ALA A 277 1.38 -9.00 -22.04
N LYS A 278 1.73 -7.85 -22.65
CA LYS A 278 2.09 -7.78 -24.07
C LYS A 278 3.31 -8.67 -24.39
N ALA A 279 4.34 -8.63 -23.55
CA ALA A 279 5.51 -9.50 -23.72
C ALA A 279 5.15 -10.99 -23.66
N ARG A 280 4.15 -11.35 -22.84
CA ARG A 280 3.63 -12.71 -22.72
C ARG A 280 2.53 -13.06 -23.74
N ARG A 281 2.24 -12.17 -24.69
CA ARG A 281 1.16 -12.30 -25.68
C ARG A 281 -0.22 -12.54 -25.02
N ALA A 282 -0.42 -11.99 -23.82
CA ALA A 282 -1.68 -12.06 -23.09
C ALA A 282 -2.50 -10.77 -23.27
N SER A 283 -3.83 -10.89 -23.30
CA SER A 283 -4.70 -9.73 -23.33
C SER A 283 -4.73 -9.05 -21.95
N TYR A 284 -4.71 -7.71 -21.96
CA TYR A 284 -4.84 -6.92 -20.74
C TYR A 284 -5.89 -5.83 -20.98
N PRO A 285 -7.18 -6.17 -20.82
CA PRO A 285 -8.26 -5.24 -21.12
C PRO A 285 -8.25 -4.07 -20.12
N ILE A 286 -8.16 -2.85 -20.61
CA ILE A 286 -8.29 -1.61 -19.83
C ILE A 286 -9.56 -0.91 -20.30
N GLY A 287 -10.53 -0.75 -19.40
CA GLY A 287 -11.73 0.03 -19.68
C GLY A 287 -11.43 1.53 -19.83
N ARG A 288 -12.19 2.23 -20.67
CA ARG A 288 -12.03 3.69 -20.87
C ARG A 288 -12.03 4.51 -19.58
N PRO A 289 -12.92 4.26 -18.58
CA PRO A 289 -12.91 5.02 -17.34
C PRO A 289 -11.60 4.86 -16.56
N LEU A 290 -11.07 3.64 -16.51
CA LEU A 290 -9.80 3.35 -15.86
C LEU A 290 -8.64 4.08 -16.56
N ALA A 291 -8.58 4.02 -17.89
CA ALA A 291 -7.55 4.71 -18.67
C ALA A 291 -7.59 6.24 -18.44
N LEU A 292 -8.79 6.84 -18.43
CA LEU A 292 -8.96 8.27 -18.17
C LEU A 292 -8.52 8.65 -16.75
N SER A 293 -8.93 7.88 -15.74
CA SER A 293 -8.52 8.12 -14.35
C SER A 293 -7.00 8.07 -14.18
N LEU A 294 -6.36 7.07 -14.78
CA LEU A 294 -4.90 6.92 -14.73
C LEU A 294 -4.17 8.07 -15.43
N ALA A 295 -4.71 8.54 -16.56
CA ALA A 295 -4.17 9.71 -17.25
C ALA A 295 -4.27 10.96 -16.37
N LEU A 296 -5.38 11.16 -15.64
CA LEU A 296 -5.54 12.26 -14.68
C LEU A 296 -4.57 12.15 -13.52
N PHE A 297 -4.35 10.97 -12.95
CA PHE A 297 -3.37 10.78 -11.87
C PHE A 297 -1.94 11.06 -12.36
N ALA A 298 -1.57 10.53 -13.52
CA ALA A 298 -0.27 10.77 -14.11
C ALA A 298 -0.06 12.25 -14.47
N ALA A 299 -1.08 12.91 -15.00
CA ALA A 299 -1.04 14.34 -15.32
C ALA A 299 -0.91 15.18 -14.04
N GLY A 300 -1.73 14.92 -13.01
CA GLY A 300 -1.67 15.66 -11.76
C GLY A 300 -0.31 15.54 -11.08
N SER A 301 0.16 14.32 -10.85
CA SER A 301 1.46 14.08 -10.24
C SER A 301 2.63 14.59 -11.11
N GLY A 302 2.56 14.35 -12.41
CA GLY A 302 3.58 14.84 -13.35
C GLY A 302 3.68 16.36 -13.37
N THR A 303 2.55 17.07 -13.39
CA THR A 303 2.52 18.53 -13.29
C THR A 303 3.15 19.01 -11.97
N TYR A 304 2.82 18.34 -10.85
CA TYR A 304 3.39 18.68 -9.56
C TYR A 304 4.91 18.50 -9.54
N VAL A 305 5.38 17.33 -9.97
CA VAL A 305 6.82 17.02 -10.02
C VAL A 305 7.57 18.00 -10.91
N VAL A 306 7.06 18.28 -12.14
CA VAL A 306 7.69 19.22 -13.08
C VAL A 306 7.73 20.62 -12.49
N ALA A 307 6.65 21.10 -11.86
CA ALA A 307 6.65 22.41 -11.23
C ALA A 307 7.70 22.51 -10.11
N GLN A 308 7.85 21.45 -9.30
CA GLN A 308 8.87 21.39 -8.24
C GLN A 308 10.31 21.25 -8.77
N LEU A 309 10.47 20.83 -10.04
CA LEU A 309 11.78 20.80 -10.69
C LEU A 309 12.22 22.15 -11.24
N LEU A 310 11.27 23.04 -11.53
CA LEU A 310 11.50 24.34 -12.13
C LEU A 310 11.67 25.47 -11.10
N THR A 311 11.31 25.22 -9.84
CA THR A 311 11.51 26.11 -8.69
C THR A 311 12.73 25.70 -7.88
#